data_5ae95745a85f0e5b4b4899b323c9b4bd
#
_entry.id   5ae95745a85f0e5b4b4899b323c9b4bd
#
_cell.length_a   1.000
_cell.length_b   1.000
_cell.length_c   1.000
_cell.angle_alpha   90.00
_cell.angle_beta   90.00
_cell.angle_gamma   90.00
#
_symmetry.space_group_name_H-M   'P 1'
#
loop_
_entity.id
_entity.type
_entity.pdbx_description
1 polymer ?
#
loop_
_entity_poly.entity_id
_entity_poly.type
_entity_poly.pdbx_seq_one_letter_code
_entity_poly.pdbx_strand_id
1 'polypeptide(L)'
;MSDIKIADNIIPAGYANAIELDITQTGFPWFYIDDVTNENYGNNSGLVHPAFDFGKEPSNWFPFIKPLIYSIEDIHGKPITQLLRIRVGFLTPDEEAQMYNTPHIDFTMSHYTACYYVNDSDGDTIIFDQKMSDVNASTMTEQELKDYVEKTTFTVADQCSPKKGRVCIFDGTRFHASSK
;
A
#
# COMPACT_ATOMS: atom_id res chain seq x y z
N MET A 1 6.79 -19.37 9.52
CA MET A 1 5.94 -19.28 8.35
C MET A 1 5.84 -17.80 8.02
N SER A 2 5.98 -17.42 6.76
CA SER A 2 5.83 -16.02 6.32
C SER A 2 4.42 -15.54 6.69
N ASP A 3 4.31 -14.41 7.42
CA ASP A 3 3.02 -13.79 7.73
C ASP A 3 2.42 -13.05 6.51
N ILE A 4 3.02 -13.27 5.34
CA ILE A 4 2.62 -12.63 4.08
C ILE A 4 1.74 -13.60 3.31
N LYS A 5 0.59 -13.13 2.84
CA LYS A 5 -0.35 -13.88 2.03
C LYS A 5 -0.46 -13.25 0.65
N ILE A 6 -0.27 -14.06 -0.38
CA ILE A 6 -0.44 -13.65 -1.77
C ILE A 6 -1.51 -14.55 -2.39
N ALA A 7 -2.50 -13.95 -3.04
CA ALA A 7 -3.56 -14.67 -3.74
C ALA A 7 -3.93 -13.97 -5.05
N ASP A 8 -4.14 -14.77 -6.10
CA ASP A 8 -4.52 -14.29 -7.43
C ASP A 8 -6.04 -14.41 -7.63
N ASN A 9 -6.59 -13.53 -8.46
CA ASN A 9 -7.98 -13.59 -8.93
C ASN A 9 -8.99 -13.61 -7.76
N ILE A 10 -8.75 -12.77 -6.75
CA ILE A 10 -9.56 -12.74 -5.51
C ILE A 10 -10.98 -12.20 -5.71
N ILE A 11 -11.27 -11.61 -6.85
CA ILE A 11 -12.58 -11.13 -7.26
C ILE A 11 -12.91 -11.60 -8.69
N PRO A 12 -14.20 -11.64 -9.07
CA PRO A 12 -14.58 -11.99 -10.43
C PRO A 12 -13.92 -11.08 -11.48
N ALA A 13 -13.48 -11.66 -12.62
CA ALA A 13 -12.78 -10.93 -13.67
C ALA A 13 -13.57 -9.71 -14.20
N GLY A 14 -14.89 -9.81 -14.32
CA GLY A 14 -15.73 -8.68 -14.71
C GLY A 14 -15.66 -7.51 -13.74
N TYR A 15 -15.58 -7.79 -12.43
CA TYR A 15 -15.45 -6.74 -11.42
C TYR A 15 -14.03 -6.15 -11.42
N ALA A 16 -12.98 -6.98 -11.57
CA ALA A 16 -11.60 -6.50 -11.71
C ALA A 16 -11.46 -5.58 -12.94
N ASN A 17 -12.07 -5.94 -14.08
CA ASN A 17 -12.08 -5.09 -15.27
C ASN A 17 -12.84 -3.77 -15.07
N ALA A 18 -13.94 -3.80 -14.32
CA ALA A 18 -14.71 -2.59 -14.02
C ALA A 18 -13.91 -1.64 -13.11
N ILE A 19 -13.18 -2.14 -12.11
CA ILE A 19 -12.29 -1.33 -11.27
C ILE A 19 -11.21 -0.67 -12.13
N GLU A 20 -10.51 -1.44 -12.97
CA GLU A 20 -9.45 -0.91 -13.83
C GLU A 20 -9.99 0.17 -14.78
N LEU A 21 -11.09 -0.11 -15.46
CA LEU A 21 -11.72 0.84 -16.37
C LEU A 21 -12.08 2.15 -15.66
N ASP A 22 -12.62 2.05 -14.45
CA ASP A 22 -13.11 3.22 -13.72
C ASP A 22 -11.95 4.13 -13.27
N ILE A 23 -10.85 3.58 -12.79
CA ILE A 23 -9.69 4.38 -12.36
C ILE A 23 -8.84 4.90 -13.53
N THR A 24 -8.90 4.28 -14.70
CA THR A 24 -8.11 4.67 -15.87
C THR A 24 -8.88 5.61 -16.81
N GLN A 25 -10.19 5.78 -16.61
CA GLN A 25 -10.98 6.67 -17.44
C GLN A 25 -10.70 8.16 -17.18
N THR A 26 -10.96 8.98 -18.19
CA THR A 26 -10.92 10.43 -18.05
C THR A 26 -11.93 10.89 -17.01
N GLY A 27 -11.48 11.68 -16.03
CA GLY A 27 -12.37 12.24 -14.99
C GLY A 27 -12.36 11.48 -13.67
N PHE A 28 -11.60 10.36 -13.55
CA PHE A 28 -11.34 9.81 -12.22
C PHE A 28 -10.59 10.84 -11.37
N PRO A 29 -11.04 11.11 -10.12
CA PRO A 29 -10.49 12.21 -9.32
C PRO A 29 -9.15 11.86 -8.70
N TRP A 30 -8.08 11.99 -9.44
CA TRP A 30 -6.71 11.87 -8.97
C TRP A 30 -6.25 13.18 -8.30
N PHE A 31 -5.56 13.06 -7.19
CA PHE A 31 -4.93 14.15 -6.46
C PHE A 31 -3.42 13.96 -6.46
N TYR A 32 -2.70 15.00 -6.85
CA TYR A 32 -1.24 15.01 -6.75
C TYR A 32 -0.79 15.11 -5.30
N ILE A 33 0.22 14.34 -4.94
CA ILE A 33 0.92 14.45 -3.65
C ILE A 33 2.43 14.43 -3.90
N ASP A 34 3.16 15.23 -3.12
CA ASP A 34 4.61 15.38 -3.25
C ASP A 34 5.35 14.13 -2.79
N ASP A 35 4.78 13.39 -1.85
CA ASP A 35 5.35 12.14 -1.36
C ASP A 35 4.26 11.11 -1.05
N VAL A 36 4.27 9.98 -1.77
CA VAL A 36 3.31 8.88 -1.59
C VAL A 36 3.60 8.05 -0.34
N THR A 37 4.80 8.15 0.23
CA THR A 37 5.24 7.36 1.38
C THR A 37 4.87 8.01 2.70
N ASN A 38 5.25 9.27 2.88
CA ASN A 38 4.86 10.13 4.00
C ASN A 38 5.29 11.57 3.67
N GLU A 39 4.58 12.57 4.20
CA GLU A 39 4.68 13.98 3.81
C GLU A 39 6.09 14.61 3.87
N ASN A 40 7.12 13.89 4.38
CA ASN A 40 8.48 14.45 4.54
C ASN A 40 9.61 13.46 4.29
N TYR A 41 9.36 12.30 3.69
CA TYR A 41 10.37 11.23 3.62
C TYR A 41 11.22 11.20 2.35
N GLY A 42 10.72 11.70 1.24
CA GLY A 42 11.43 11.56 -0.01
C GLY A 42 10.82 12.36 -1.15
N ASN A 43 11.27 12.11 -2.35
CA ASN A 43 10.81 12.76 -3.58
C ASN A 43 9.90 11.83 -4.39
N ASN A 44 9.15 10.94 -3.74
CA ASN A 44 8.26 9.98 -4.40
C ASN A 44 6.89 10.62 -4.67
N SER A 45 6.83 11.58 -5.57
CA SER A 45 5.58 12.18 -5.97
C SER A 45 4.69 11.17 -6.72
N GLY A 46 3.40 11.35 -6.62
CA GLY A 46 2.45 10.49 -7.30
C GLY A 46 1.04 11.03 -7.30
N LEU A 47 0.14 10.24 -7.87
CA LEU A 47 -1.29 10.54 -7.86
C LEU A 47 -2.00 9.57 -6.93
N VAL A 48 -2.89 10.07 -6.11
CA VAL A 48 -3.69 9.26 -5.19
C VAL A 48 -5.16 9.62 -5.27
N HIS A 49 -6.01 8.63 -4.97
CA HIS A 49 -7.42 8.86 -4.66
C HIS A 49 -7.72 8.25 -3.28
N PRO A 50 -8.01 9.08 -2.25
CA PRO A 50 -8.42 8.60 -0.93
C PRO A 50 -9.89 8.15 -0.98
N ALA A 51 -10.12 6.86 -1.15
CA ALA A 51 -11.47 6.32 -1.22
C ALA A 51 -12.12 6.23 0.16
N PHE A 52 -11.33 5.94 1.19
CA PHE A 52 -11.76 5.90 2.60
C PHE A 52 -10.60 6.34 3.51
N ASP A 53 -10.91 7.11 4.54
CA ASP A 53 -9.98 7.48 5.61
C ASP A 53 -10.76 7.53 6.93
N PHE A 54 -10.30 6.78 7.94
CA PHE A 54 -11.02 6.65 9.20
C PHE A 54 -11.32 8.01 9.84
N GLY A 55 -12.58 8.20 10.23
CA GLY A 55 -13.05 9.47 10.81
C GLY A 55 -13.36 10.57 9.81
N LYS A 56 -13.20 10.32 8.51
CA LYS A 56 -13.60 11.24 7.43
C LYS A 56 -14.74 10.65 6.60
N GLU A 57 -15.44 11.52 5.87
CA GLU A 57 -16.47 11.07 4.93
C GLU A 57 -15.80 10.34 3.75
N PRO A 58 -16.28 9.13 3.40
CA PRO A 58 -15.76 8.39 2.27
C PRO A 58 -16.01 9.10 0.95
N SER A 59 -15.15 8.86 -0.04
CA SER A 59 -15.41 9.33 -1.40
C SER A 59 -16.64 8.63 -2.01
N ASN A 60 -17.23 9.24 -3.01
CA ASN A 60 -18.34 8.65 -3.77
C ASN A 60 -17.98 7.35 -4.47
N TRP A 61 -16.70 7.03 -4.62
CA TRP A 61 -16.20 5.79 -5.21
C TRP A 61 -16.13 4.63 -4.21
N PHE A 62 -16.08 4.91 -2.92
CA PHE A 62 -15.99 3.90 -1.88
C PHE A 62 -17.06 2.79 -1.97
N PRO A 63 -18.37 3.08 -2.19
CA PRO A 63 -19.38 2.04 -2.34
C PRO A 63 -19.09 1.04 -3.46
N PHE A 64 -18.46 1.50 -4.55
CA PHE A 64 -18.10 0.66 -5.69
C PHE A 64 -16.98 -0.33 -5.35
N ILE A 65 -15.97 0.08 -4.58
CA ILE A 65 -14.85 -0.80 -4.21
C ILE A 65 -15.06 -1.57 -2.92
N LYS A 66 -16.09 -1.23 -2.15
CA LYS A 66 -16.37 -1.90 -0.87
C LYS A 66 -16.44 -3.42 -0.95
N PRO A 67 -17.00 -4.07 -1.99
CA PRO A 67 -17.02 -5.53 -2.11
C PRO A 67 -15.63 -6.18 -2.11
N LEU A 68 -14.57 -5.46 -2.56
CA LEU A 68 -13.20 -5.95 -2.51
C LEU A 68 -12.75 -6.25 -1.08
N ILE A 69 -13.21 -5.48 -0.09
CA ILE A 69 -12.86 -5.65 1.32
C ILE A 69 -13.26 -7.04 1.82
N TYR A 70 -14.44 -7.53 1.44
CA TYR A 70 -14.92 -8.87 1.84
C TYR A 70 -14.05 -9.99 1.25
N SER A 71 -13.61 -9.85 0.00
CA SER A 71 -12.67 -10.78 -0.61
C SER A 71 -11.31 -10.78 0.08
N ILE A 72 -10.83 -9.61 0.50
CA ILE A 72 -9.59 -9.47 1.28
C ILE A 72 -9.76 -10.12 2.67
N GLU A 73 -10.89 -9.94 3.32
CA GLU A 73 -11.21 -10.58 4.60
C GLU A 73 -11.17 -12.11 4.49
N ASP A 74 -11.79 -12.67 3.44
CA ASP A 74 -11.78 -14.12 3.19
C ASP A 74 -10.35 -14.65 2.98
N ILE A 75 -9.52 -13.96 2.22
CA ILE A 75 -8.10 -14.34 2.01
C ILE A 75 -7.29 -14.17 3.29
N HIS A 76 -7.52 -13.10 4.03
CA HIS A 76 -6.85 -12.88 5.32
C HIS A 76 -7.22 -13.95 6.34
N GLY A 77 -8.45 -14.43 6.31
CA GLY A 77 -8.99 -15.47 7.19
C GLY A 77 -9.26 -14.99 8.62
N LYS A 78 -9.37 -13.68 8.82
CA LYS A 78 -9.77 -13.05 10.07
C LYS A 78 -10.68 -11.87 9.78
N PRO A 79 -11.68 -11.60 10.64
CA PRO A 79 -12.58 -10.47 10.47
C PRO A 79 -11.81 -9.13 10.43
N ILE A 80 -12.17 -8.26 9.50
CA ILE A 80 -11.73 -6.87 9.48
C ILE A 80 -12.58 -6.10 10.49
N THR A 81 -12.04 -5.86 11.66
CA THR A 81 -12.76 -5.20 12.77
C THR A 81 -12.83 -3.69 12.60
N GLN A 82 -11.85 -3.12 11.89
CA GLN A 82 -11.77 -1.68 11.63
C GLN A 82 -11.06 -1.44 10.31
N LEU A 83 -11.66 -0.63 9.45
CA LEU A 83 -11.03 -0.12 8.25
C LEU A 83 -10.34 1.22 8.59
N LEU A 84 -9.05 1.32 8.33
CA LEU A 84 -8.27 2.53 8.61
C LEU A 84 -8.22 3.44 7.39
N ARG A 85 -7.79 2.91 6.24
CA ARG A 85 -7.63 3.68 5.00
C ARG A 85 -7.80 2.79 3.78
N ILE A 86 -8.39 3.33 2.72
CA ILE A 86 -8.30 2.82 1.36
C ILE A 86 -7.80 3.96 0.47
N ARG A 87 -6.69 3.74 -0.18
CA ARG A 87 -6.10 4.66 -1.13
C ARG A 87 -5.81 3.94 -2.45
N VAL A 88 -6.22 4.52 -3.55
CA VAL A 88 -5.73 4.13 -4.86
C VAL A 88 -4.48 4.95 -5.13
N GLY A 89 -3.39 4.30 -5.47
CA GLY A 89 -2.13 4.94 -5.84
C GLY A 89 -1.83 4.73 -7.31
N PHE A 90 -1.33 5.75 -7.97
CA PHE A 90 -0.73 5.68 -9.28
C PHE A 90 0.73 6.13 -9.15
N LEU A 91 1.65 5.20 -9.31
CA LEU A 91 3.07 5.45 -9.24
C LEU A 91 3.63 5.56 -10.66
N THR A 92 4.50 6.53 -10.87
CA THR A 92 5.24 6.68 -12.12
C THR A 92 6.65 6.11 -11.95
N PRO A 93 7.28 5.57 -13.01
CA PRO A 93 8.67 5.17 -12.95
C PRO A 93 9.55 6.35 -12.54
N ASP A 94 10.51 6.09 -11.66
CA ASP A 94 11.55 7.04 -11.28
C ASP A 94 12.91 6.53 -11.81
N GLU A 95 13.45 7.16 -12.84
CA GLU A 95 14.70 6.74 -13.50
C GLU A 95 15.95 6.95 -12.62
N GLU A 96 15.88 7.85 -11.65
CA GLU A 96 17.03 8.15 -10.76
C GLU A 96 17.08 7.23 -9.55
N ALA A 97 16.07 6.46 -9.41
CA ALA A 97 15.84 5.74 -8.21
C ALA A 97 16.80 4.55 -8.02
N GLN A 98 17.10 4.23 -6.75
CA GLN A 98 17.81 3.03 -6.27
C GLN A 98 16.95 1.76 -6.46
N MET A 99 17.34 0.63 -5.91
CA MET A 99 16.68 -0.66 -6.07
C MET A 99 15.18 -0.64 -5.62
N TYR A 100 14.82 0.22 -4.68
CA TYR A 100 13.47 0.43 -4.16
C TYR A 100 13.31 1.88 -3.67
N ASN A 101 12.07 2.34 -3.60
CA ASN A 101 11.71 3.63 -3.02
C ASN A 101 11.92 3.64 -1.50
N THR A 102 11.74 4.79 -0.86
CA THR A 102 11.97 4.95 0.58
C THR A 102 11.12 3.97 1.39
N PRO A 103 11.74 3.10 2.22
CA PRO A 103 11.01 2.22 3.12
C PRO A 103 10.20 3.01 4.14
N HIS A 104 8.95 2.62 4.33
CA HIS A 104 8.02 3.30 5.23
C HIS A 104 7.06 2.33 5.92
N ILE A 105 6.32 2.85 6.88
CA ILE A 105 5.16 2.20 7.52
C ILE A 105 3.95 3.14 7.35
N ASP A 106 2.78 2.58 7.11
CA ASP A 106 1.56 3.38 6.90
C ASP A 106 1.01 4.02 8.17
N PHE A 107 1.07 3.28 9.28
CA PHE A 107 0.55 3.71 10.59
C PHE A 107 1.44 3.19 11.72
N THR A 108 1.53 3.94 12.80
CA THR A 108 2.30 3.56 13.99
C THR A 108 1.54 2.66 14.97
N MET A 109 0.31 2.25 14.62
CA MET A 109 -0.46 1.26 15.37
C MET A 109 -0.40 -0.11 14.68
N SER A 110 -0.72 -1.18 15.42
CA SER A 110 -0.82 -2.53 14.84
C SER A 110 -1.97 -2.61 13.82
N HIS A 111 -1.66 -3.03 12.60
CA HIS A 111 -2.61 -3.17 11.50
C HIS A 111 -2.10 -4.19 10.47
N TYR A 112 -2.95 -4.52 9.51
CA TYR A 112 -2.57 -5.22 8.29
C TYR A 112 -2.66 -4.29 7.10
N THR A 113 -1.70 -4.39 6.18
CA THR A 113 -1.73 -3.74 4.87
C THR A 113 -2.12 -4.77 3.81
N ALA A 114 -3.03 -4.40 2.92
CA ALA A 114 -3.44 -5.19 1.77
C ALA A 114 -3.26 -4.38 0.49
N CYS A 115 -2.33 -4.78 -0.37
CA CYS A 115 -2.12 -4.19 -1.69
C CYS A 115 -2.88 -5.02 -2.72
N TYR A 116 -3.97 -4.49 -3.27
CA TYR A 116 -4.66 -5.08 -4.42
C TYR A 116 -4.15 -4.44 -5.71
N TYR A 117 -3.66 -5.26 -6.63
CA TYR A 117 -3.12 -4.78 -7.90
C TYR A 117 -4.20 -4.78 -8.98
N VAL A 118 -4.47 -3.59 -9.49
CA VAL A 118 -5.55 -3.37 -10.47
C VAL A 118 -5.11 -3.77 -11.87
N ASN A 119 -3.83 -3.64 -12.18
CA ASN A 119 -3.21 -3.98 -13.47
C ASN A 119 -1.88 -4.72 -13.26
N ASP A 120 -1.36 -5.29 -14.34
CA ASP A 120 0.02 -5.79 -14.37
C ASP A 120 0.98 -4.60 -14.44
N SER A 121 2.08 -4.68 -13.69
CA SER A 121 3.13 -3.64 -13.69
C SER A 121 4.46 -4.26 -13.25
N ASP A 122 5.54 -3.51 -13.34
CA ASP A 122 6.90 -3.93 -13.04
C ASP A 122 7.42 -3.49 -11.66
N GLY A 123 6.65 -2.69 -10.92
CA GLY A 123 7.03 -2.18 -9.60
C GLY A 123 6.62 -3.12 -8.46
N ASP A 124 7.47 -4.03 -8.04
CA ASP A 124 7.18 -4.97 -6.93
C ASP A 124 6.92 -4.25 -5.61
N THR A 125 6.04 -4.80 -4.78
CA THR A 125 5.97 -4.43 -3.37
C THR A 125 7.03 -5.23 -2.60
N ILE A 126 8.01 -4.51 -2.04
CA ILE A 126 9.09 -5.07 -1.22
C ILE A 126 8.69 -4.97 0.24
N ILE A 127 8.82 -6.07 0.98
CA ILE A 127 8.50 -6.14 2.41
C ILE A 127 9.79 -6.50 3.15
N PHE A 128 10.13 -5.72 4.18
CA PHE A 128 11.38 -5.87 4.92
C PHE A 128 11.18 -6.65 6.22
N ASP A 129 12.29 -7.19 6.75
CA ASP A 129 12.30 -7.86 8.05
C ASP A 129 12.08 -6.87 9.19
N GLN A 130 12.56 -5.65 9.04
CA GLN A 130 12.46 -4.60 10.05
C GLN A 130 11.00 -4.22 10.32
N LYS A 131 10.68 -4.03 11.59
CA LYS A 131 9.36 -3.67 12.09
C LYS A 131 9.40 -2.37 12.89
N MET A 132 8.26 -1.73 12.98
CA MET A 132 8.03 -0.56 13.84
C MET A 132 8.47 -0.80 15.29
N SER A 133 8.23 -2.02 15.83
CA SER A 133 8.62 -2.40 17.19
C SER A 133 10.13 -2.41 17.42
N ASP A 134 10.92 -2.62 16.38
CA ASP A 134 12.38 -2.71 16.49
C ASP A 134 13.01 -1.34 16.81
N VAL A 135 12.27 -0.27 16.53
CA VAL A 135 12.71 1.11 16.67
C VAL A 135 11.82 1.97 17.58
N ASN A 136 10.78 1.40 18.20
CA ASN A 136 9.78 2.17 18.93
C ASN A 136 9.18 3.34 18.13
N ALA A 137 8.92 3.14 16.84
CA ALA A 137 8.49 4.17 15.91
C ALA A 137 7.26 4.97 16.40
N SER A 138 6.43 4.37 17.28
CA SER A 138 5.28 5.05 17.90
C SER A 138 5.65 6.19 18.85
N THR A 139 6.90 6.26 19.28
CA THR A 139 7.42 7.31 20.20
C THR A 139 8.47 8.21 19.56
N MET A 140 8.90 7.89 18.33
CA MET A 140 9.86 8.70 17.58
C MET A 140 9.16 9.93 16.99
N THR A 141 9.91 11.00 16.91
CA THR A 141 9.54 12.13 16.06
C THR A 141 9.69 11.75 14.59
N GLU A 142 9.05 12.47 13.72
CA GLU A 142 9.15 12.27 12.27
C GLU A 142 10.61 12.35 11.79
N GLN A 143 11.39 13.29 12.30
CA GLN A 143 12.81 13.43 11.95
C GLN A 143 13.64 12.22 12.41
N GLU A 144 13.39 11.71 13.62
CA GLU A 144 14.08 10.52 14.12
C GLU A 144 13.78 9.28 13.28
N LEU A 145 12.54 9.13 12.82
CA LEU A 145 12.14 8.03 11.95
C LEU A 145 12.80 8.16 10.56
N LYS A 146 12.86 9.37 10.00
CA LYS A 146 13.58 9.66 8.77
C LYS A 146 15.06 9.31 8.90
N ASP A 147 15.72 9.79 9.93
CA ASP A 147 17.12 9.50 10.23
C ASP A 147 17.40 7.99 10.37
N TYR A 148 16.44 7.26 10.98
CA TYR A 148 16.52 5.81 11.08
C TYR A 148 16.47 5.15 9.70
N VAL A 149 15.50 5.54 8.86
CA VAL A 149 15.34 4.98 7.50
C VAL A 149 16.57 5.24 6.66
N GLU A 150 17.13 6.45 6.70
CA GLU A 150 18.33 6.83 5.93
C GLU A 150 19.59 6.05 6.35
N LYS A 151 19.70 5.67 7.63
CA LYS A 151 20.88 4.99 8.19
C LYS A 151 20.76 3.46 8.21
N THR A 152 19.56 2.92 7.97
CA THR A 152 19.29 1.49 8.07
C THR A 152 19.53 0.77 6.76
N THR A 153 20.28 -0.32 6.82
CA THR A 153 20.31 -1.31 5.73
C THR A 153 19.14 -2.25 5.93
N PHE A 154 18.14 -2.14 5.07
CA PHE A 154 16.96 -2.98 5.13
C PHE A 154 17.20 -4.37 4.53
N THR A 155 16.70 -5.39 5.20
CA THR A 155 16.76 -6.79 4.73
C THR A 155 15.41 -7.16 4.13
N VAL A 156 15.39 -7.58 2.87
CA VAL A 156 14.17 -8.01 2.20
C VAL A 156 13.71 -9.35 2.80
N ALA A 157 12.49 -9.35 3.34
CA ALA A 157 11.83 -10.55 3.85
C ALA A 157 11.06 -11.27 2.74
N ASP A 158 10.38 -10.49 1.89
CA ASP A 158 9.57 -11.00 0.78
C ASP A 158 9.32 -9.90 -0.25
N GLN A 159 8.82 -10.31 -1.43
CA GLN A 159 8.40 -9.37 -2.48
C GLN A 159 7.17 -9.90 -3.20
N CYS A 160 6.35 -9.01 -3.72
CA CYS A 160 5.15 -9.34 -4.45
C CYS A 160 5.06 -8.52 -5.73
N SER A 161 5.14 -9.21 -6.87
CA SER A 161 5.01 -8.57 -8.18
C SER A 161 3.55 -8.22 -8.48
N PRO A 162 3.28 -7.01 -8.95
CA PRO A 162 1.96 -6.58 -9.37
C PRO A 162 1.42 -7.47 -10.50
N LYS A 163 0.24 -8.01 -10.26
CA LYS A 163 -0.51 -8.77 -11.25
C LYS A 163 -1.98 -8.44 -11.08
N LYS A 164 -2.66 -8.14 -12.17
CA LYS A 164 -4.09 -7.82 -12.14
C LYS A 164 -4.90 -8.87 -11.37
N GLY A 165 -5.69 -8.41 -10.40
CA GLY A 165 -6.51 -9.28 -9.55
C GLY A 165 -5.77 -9.97 -8.41
N ARG A 166 -4.47 -9.68 -8.22
CA ARG A 166 -3.67 -10.18 -7.09
C ARG A 166 -3.84 -9.29 -5.88
N VAL A 167 -3.81 -9.89 -4.71
CA VAL A 167 -3.63 -9.20 -3.42
C VAL A 167 -2.39 -9.72 -2.72
N CYS A 168 -1.66 -8.81 -2.09
CA CYS A 168 -0.61 -9.08 -1.13
C CYS A 168 -1.04 -8.53 0.23
N ILE A 169 -1.10 -9.39 1.26
CA ILE A 169 -1.51 -9.02 2.62
C ILE A 169 -0.35 -9.32 3.56
N PHE A 170 0.04 -8.34 4.38
CA PHE A 170 1.15 -8.49 5.32
C PHE A 170 0.91 -7.67 6.61
N ASP A 171 1.70 -7.96 7.63
CA ASP A 171 1.75 -7.17 8.87
C ASP A 171 2.20 -5.75 8.56
N GLY A 172 1.28 -4.78 8.64
CA GLY A 172 1.51 -3.39 8.29
C GLY A 172 2.51 -2.66 9.21
N THR A 173 2.93 -3.30 10.32
CA THR A 173 4.02 -2.80 11.15
C THR A 173 5.40 -3.05 10.56
N ARG A 174 5.51 -3.85 9.47
CA ARG A 174 6.74 -4.03 8.70
C ARG A 174 7.00 -2.84 7.81
N PHE A 175 8.26 -2.43 7.74
CA PHE A 175 8.68 -1.50 6.69
C PHE A 175 8.46 -2.14 5.32
N HIS A 176 7.99 -1.34 4.38
CA HIS A 176 7.77 -1.76 3.00
C HIS A 176 8.02 -0.62 2.01
N ALA A 177 8.21 -0.95 0.75
CA ALA A 177 8.43 0.00 -0.32
C ALA A 177 7.96 -0.58 -1.66
N SER A 178 7.75 0.25 -2.65
CA SER A 178 7.70 -0.20 -4.05
C SER A 178 9.11 -0.33 -4.60
N SER A 179 9.37 -1.37 -5.41
CA SER A 179 10.52 -1.36 -6.30
C SER A 179 10.28 -0.38 -7.45
N LYS A 180 11.25 -0.28 -8.29
CA LYS A 180 11.22 0.58 -9.47
C LYS A 180 10.94 -0.21 -10.68
#